data_f1fe4c4dcc7c712ea8a7c4480da9d4a3
#
_entry.id   f1fe4c4dcc7c712ea8a7c4480da9d4a3
#
_cell.length_a   1.000
_cell.length_b   1.000
_cell.length_c   1.000
_cell.angle_alpha   90.00
_cell.angle_beta   90.00
_cell.angle_gamma   90.00
#
_symmetry.space_group_name_H-M   'P 1'
#
loop_
_entity.id
_entity.type
_entity.pdbx_description
1 polymer ?
#
loop_
_entity_poly.entity_id
_entity_poly.type
_entity_poly.pdbx_seq_one_letter_code
_entity_poly.pdbx_strand_id
1 'polypeptide(L)'
;GALQVPAINVNDSATKSKFDNLYGCRESLADGVKRATDVMLAGKVAVVCGYGDVGKGCAASLKSYGCRVIVTEIDPINALQAAMEGFEVVTMEDACKEGNLFVTTTGNKDIILGEHIKHMPNDAILCNIGHFDTEIDVAWLEQQVADGKVTKDEIKAADIGAVDRYTFKENGRSVIILAKGRLVNLGCATGHPSFVMSTSFTNQVLAQMELWSNRETDHYSVDIHMIPKKLDEEV
;
A
#
# COMPACT_ATOMS: atom_id res chain seq x y z
N GLY A 1 -18.76 3.01 -17.62
CA GLY A 1 -19.23 3.70 -18.84
C GLY A 1 -18.16 3.59 -19.93
N ALA A 2 -18.54 3.75 -21.18
CA ALA A 2 -17.58 3.75 -22.28
C ALA A 2 -16.79 5.06 -22.29
N LEU A 3 -15.51 4.99 -22.66
CA LEU A 3 -14.66 6.15 -22.88
C LEU A 3 -15.25 6.98 -24.03
N GLN A 4 -15.27 8.29 -23.90
CA GLN A 4 -15.85 9.20 -24.90
C GLN A 4 -14.80 10.11 -25.57
N VAL A 5 -13.62 10.15 -25.03
CA VAL A 5 -12.48 10.95 -25.52
C VAL A 5 -11.20 10.13 -25.36
N PRO A 6 -10.11 10.45 -26.12
CA PRO A 6 -8.82 9.86 -25.87
C PRO A 6 -8.34 10.10 -24.45
N ALA A 7 -7.66 9.12 -23.85
CA ALA A 7 -7.07 9.21 -22.52
C ALA A 7 -5.61 8.75 -22.56
N ILE A 8 -4.75 9.38 -21.76
CA ILE A 8 -3.37 8.92 -21.55
C ILE A 8 -3.25 8.36 -20.12
N ASN A 9 -2.83 7.12 -20.01
CA ASN A 9 -2.49 6.50 -18.73
C ASN A 9 -1.10 6.96 -18.28
N VAL A 10 -1.06 7.92 -17.37
CA VAL A 10 0.20 8.42 -16.81
C VAL A 10 0.72 7.57 -15.65
N ASN A 11 -0.12 6.71 -15.06
CA ASN A 11 0.35 5.84 -13.96
C ASN A 11 1.45 4.88 -14.43
N ASP A 12 1.38 4.41 -15.66
CA ASP A 12 2.33 3.46 -16.23
C ASP A 12 3.54 4.12 -16.91
N SER A 13 3.63 5.46 -16.87
CA SER A 13 4.87 6.17 -17.25
C SER A 13 6.03 5.73 -16.35
N ALA A 14 7.23 5.59 -16.93
CA ALA A 14 8.39 5.16 -16.15
C ALA A 14 8.75 6.17 -15.06
N THR A 15 8.71 7.48 -15.38
CA THR A 15 8.96 8.55 -14.41
C THR A 15 7.85 8.75 -13.39
N LYS A 16 6.68 8.07 -13.53
CA LYS A 16 5.65 8.00 -12.50
C LYS A 16 5.78 6.73 -11.66
N SER A 17 5.51 5.56 -12.22
CA SER A 17 5.38 4.32 -11.44
C SER A 17 6.71 3.84 -10.83
N LYS A 18 7.82 4.02 -11.56
CA LYS A 18 9.15 3.62 -11.06
C LYS A 18 9.75 4.64 -10.07
N PHE A 19 9.11 5.76 -9.82
CA PHE A 19 9.50 6.79 -8.85
C PHE A 19 8.47 6.94 -7.75
N ASP A 20 7.27 7.41 -8.05
CA ASP A 20 6.18 7.60 -7.08
C ASP A 20 5.84 6.30 -6.34
N ASN A 21 5.43 5.26 -7.06
CA ASN A 21 4.99 4.01 -6.45
C ASN A 21 6.15 3.29 -5.73
N LEU A 22 7.34 3.32 -6.30
CA LEU A 22 8.51 2.63 -5.76
C LEU A 22 9.20 3.44 -4.65
N TYR A 23 9.77 4.59 -5.01
CA TYR A 23 10.57 5.40 -4.08
C TYR A 23 9.70 6.21 -3.12
N GLY A 24 8.55 6.69 -3.57
CA GLY A 24 7.60 7.40 -2.73
C GLY A 24 7.09 6.51 -1.60
N CYS A 25 6.66 5.28 -1.89
CA CYS A 25 6.21 4.33 -0.88
C CYS A 25 7.36 3.82 -0.01
N ARG A 26 8.57 3.67 -0.58
CA ARG A 26 9.77 3.29 0.18
C ARG A 26 10.06 4.25 1.32
N GLU A 27 9.83 5.53 1.13
CA GLU A 27 10.07 6.56 2.14
C GLU A 27 8.83 6.77 3.03
N SER A 28 7.65 6.95 2.44
CA SER A 28 6.45 7.36 3.16
C SER A 28 5.81 6.26 4.00
N LEU A 29 6.03 4.95 3.71
CA LEU A 29 5.54 3.86 4.54
C LEU A 29 6.10 3.95 5.96
N ALA A 30 7.43 4.00 6.07
CA ALA A 30 8.08 4.02 7.38
C ALA A 30 7.72 5.28 8.16
N ASP A 31 7.59 6.43 7.49
CA ASP A 31 7.14 7.68 8.10
C ASP A 31 5.73 7.51 8.71
N GLY A 32 4.79 6.95 7.95
CA GLY A 32 3.42 6.69 8.41
C GLY A 32 3.37 5.76 9.62
N VAL A 33 4.04 4.61 9.54
CA VAL A 33 4.07 3.62 10.64
C VAL A 33 4.70 4.20 11.90
N LYS A 34 5.84 4.90 11.79
CA LYS A 34 6.56 5.47 12.93
C LYS A 34 5.79 6.61 13.59
N ARG A 35 5.17 7.50 12.82
CA ARG A 35 4.32 8.57 13.37
C ARG A 35 3.07 8.03 14.05
N ALA A 36 2.50 6.95 13.52
CA ALA A 36 1.32 6.34 14.10
C ALA A 36 1.61 5.67 15.44
N THR A 37 2.70 4.92 15.53
CA THR A 37 2.89 3.93 16.60
C THR A 37 4.08 4.17 17.50
N ASP A 38 5.09 4.96 17.06
CA ASP A 38 6.37 5.13 17.75
C ASP A 38 7.10 3.79 18.04
N VAL A 39 6.81 2.73 17.27
CA VAL A 39 7.44 1.42 17.47
C VAL A 39 8.83 1.35 16.84
N MET A 40 9.72 0.59 17.46
CA MET A 40 10.98 0.20 16.85
C MET A 40 10.72 -0.87 15.78
N LEU A 41 11.14 -0.59 14.54
CA LEU A 41 10.95 -1.52 13.41
C LEU A 41 11.99 -2.64 13.41
N ALA A 42 13.23 -2.36 13.82
CA ALA A 42 14.29 -3.35 13.84
C ALA A 42 13.91 -4.58 14.67
N GLY A 43 14.18 -5.76 14.14
CA GLY A 43 13.91 -7.04 14.77
C GLY A 43 12.45 -7.53 14.62
N LYS A 44 11.56 -6.73 14.02
CA LYS A 44 10.20 -7.20 13.73
C LYS A 44 10.15 -8.05 12.47
N VAL A 45 9.19 -8.96 12.45
CA VAL A 45 8.77 -9.67 11.24
C VAL A 45 7.74 -8.80 10.51
N ALA A 46 8.10 -8.33 9.32
CA ALA A 46 7.22 -7.51 8.50
C ALA A 46 6.73 -8.32 7.29
N VAL A 47 5.43 -8.40 7.13
CA VAL A 47 4.76 -9.06 6.00
C VAL A 47 4.33 -7.99 5.01
N VAL A 48 4.86 -8.05 3.78
CA VAL A 48 4.47 -7.18 2.67
C VAL A 48 3.59 -7.98 1.72
N CYS A 49 2.33 -7.58 1.61
CA CYS A 49 1.35 -8.25 0.78
C CYS A 49 1.32 -7.61 -0.60
N GLY A 50 1.90 -8.30 -1.58
CA GLY A 50 2.14 -7.81 -2.94
C GLY A 50 3.61 -7.42 -3.18
N TYR A 51 4.12 -7.66 -4.40
CA TYR A 51 5.49 -7.32 -4.80
C TYR A 51 5.56 -6.61 -6.16
N GLY A 52 4.54 -5.80 -6.46
CA GLY A 52 4.57 -4.77 -7.50
C GLY A 52 5.50 -3.60 -7.09
N ASP A 53 5.46 -2.47 -7.80
CA ASP A 53 6.34 -1.33 -7.51
C ASP A 53 6.19 -0.82 -6.06
N VAL A 54 4.95 -0.73 -5.56
CA VAL A 54 4.66 -0.34 -4.17
C VAL A 54 5.26 -1.36 -3.20
N GLY A 55 5.00 -2.66 -3.41
CA GLY A 55 5.50 -3.72 -2.55
C GLY A 55 7.04 -3.79 -2.52
N LYS A 56 7.70 -3.62 -3.68
CA LYS A 56 9.17 -3.54 -3.78
C LYS A 56 9.74 -2.40 -2.95
N GLY A 57 9.12 -1.21 -3.06
CA GLY A 57 9.51 -0.06 -2.25
C GLY A 57 9.35 -0.30 -0.75
N CYS A 58 8.20 -0.84 -0.35
CA CYS A 58 7.90 -1.15 1.04
C CYS A 58 8.83 -2.22 1.63
N ALA A 59 9.07 -3.31 0.90
CA ALA A 59 9.96 -4.39 1.33
C ALA A 59 11.40 -3.90 1.51
N ALA A 60 11.92 -3.11 0.55
CA ALA A 60 13.24 -2.51 0.65
C ALA A 60 13.35 -1.55 1.84
N SER A 61 12.32 -0.74 2.09
CA SER A 61 12.27 0.16 3.25
C SER A 61 12.36 -0.61 4.56
N LEU A 62 11.48 -1.57 4.77
CA LEU A 62 11.41 -2.35 6.01
C LEU A 62 12.69 -3.17 6.25
N LYS A 63 13.27 -3.76 5.19
CA LYS A 63 14.59 -4.43 5.25
C LYS A 63 15.68 -3.47 5.71
N SER A 64 15.69 -2.23 5.21
CA SER A 64 16.68 -1.22 5.59
C SER A 64 16.57 -0.78 7.06
N TYR A 65 15.38 -0.85 7.63
CA TYR A 65 15.13 -0.63 9.06
C TYR A 65 15.45 -1.85 9.95
N GLY A 66 15.91 -2.95 9.37
CA GLY A 66 16.30 -4.15 10.13
C GLY A 66 15.13 -5.10 10.43
N CYS A 67 14.03 -5.01 9.69
CA CYS A 67 12.98 -6.04 9.75
C CYS A 67 13.42 -7.32 9.03
N ARG A 68 12.96 -8.49 9.49
CA ARG A 68 12.85 -9.67 8.68
C ARG A 68 11.60 -9.53 7.81
N VAL A 69 11.79 -9.42 6.51
CA VAL A 69 10.68 -9.19 5.58
C VAL A 69 10.25 -10.50 4.94
N ILE A 70 8.94 -10.76 5.00
CA ILE A 70 8.24 -11.83 4.32
C ILE A 70 7.35 -11.18 3.26
N VAL A 71 7.23 -11.80 2.09
CA VAL A 71 6.38 -11.33 0.99
C VAL A 71 5.29 -12.36 0.72
N THR A 72 4.06 -11.89 0.52
CA THR A 72 2.99 -12.70 -0.07
C THR A 72 2.68 -12.17 -1.46
N GLU A 73 2.67 -13.02 -2.48
CA GLU A 73 2.47 -12.61 -3.87
C GLU A 73 1.84 -13.77 -4.67
N ILE A 74 0.84 -13.44 -5.50
CA ILE A 74 0.16 -14.41 -6.36
C ILE A 74 0.72 -14.46 -7.77
N ASP A 75 1.33 -13.36 -8.25
CA ASP A 75 2.01 -13.33 -9.55
C ASP A 75 3.35 -14.07 -9.45
N PRO A 76 3.55 -15.14 -10.23
CA PRO A 76 4.76 -15.95 -10.13
C PRO A 76 6.02 -15.19 -10.53
N ILE A 77 5.92 -14.17 -11.39
CA ILE A 77 7.07 -13.36 -11.82
C ILE A 77 7.49 -12.44 -10.67
N ASN A 78 6.55 -11.74 -10.06
CA ASN A 78 6.84 -10.88 -8.91
C ASN A 78 7.30 -11.70 -7.70
N ALA A 79 6.71 -12.88 -7.46
CA ALA A 79 7.14 -13.80 -6.41
C ALA A 79 8.59 -14.27 -6.63
N LEU A 80 8.95 -14.61 -7.87
CA LEU A 80 10.33 -14.99 -8.20
C LEU A 80 11.29 -13.81 -8.02
N GLN A 81 10.91 -12.59 -8.40
CA GLN A 81 11.71 -11.39 -8.14
C GLN A 81 11.95 -11.18 -6.64
N ALA A 82 10.90 -11.32 -5.81
CA ALA A 82 11.04 -11.22 -4.36
C ALA A 82 12.04 -12.26 -3.81
N ALA A 83 11.96 -13.51 -4.27
CA ALA A 83 12.88 -14.56 -3.87
C ALA A 83 14.33 -14.26 -4.31
N MET A 84 14.54 -13.71 -5.52
CA MET A 84 15.88 -13.32 -6.01
C MET A 84 16.47 -12.14 -5.22
N GLU A 85 15.64 -11.26 -4.65
CA GLU A 85 16.07 -10.19 -3.73
C GLU A 85 16.31 -10.67 -2.30
N GLY A 86 16.15 -11.98 -2.07
CA GLY A 86 16.43 -12.63 -0.79
C GLY A 86 15.31 -12.50 0.23
N PHE A 87 14.08 -12.28 -0.21
CA PHE A 87 12.90 -12.32 0.64
C PHE A 87 12.31 -13.73 0.70
N GLU A 88 11.78 -14.10 1.85
CA GLU A 88 10.96 -15.28 2.00
C GLU A 88 9.58 -15.01 1.38
N VAL A 89 9.12 -15.90 0.49
CA VAL A 89 7.82 -15.81 -0.17
C VAL A 89 6.94 -16.95 0.31
N VAL A 90 5.82 -16.62 0.92
CA VAL A 90 4.89 -17.59 1.53
C VAL A 90 3.43 -17.19 1.26
N THR A 91 2.49 -18.03 1.66
CA THR A 91 1.06 -17.70 1.65
C THR A 91 0.70 -16.79 2.82
N MET A 92 -0.48 -16.14 2.76
CA MET A 92 -0.97 -15.32 3.87
C MET A 92 -1.29 -16.20 5.10
N GLU A 93 -1.79 -17.42 4.88
CA GLU A 93 -2.10 -18.38 5.95
C GLU A 93 -0.87 -18.77 6.78
N ASP A 94 0.32 -18.72 6.19
CA ASP A 94 1.56 -18.96 6.92
C ASP A 94 2.11 -17.66 7.51
N ALA A 95 2.17 -16.58 6.73
CA ALA A 95 2.67 -15.29 7.17
C ALA A 95 1.91 -14.72 8.38
N CYS A 96 0.58 -14.92 8.45
CA CYS A 96 -0.25 -14.37 9.52
C CYS A 96 0.10 -14.95 10.91
N LYS A 97 0.76 -16.11 10.99
CA LYS A 97 1.12 -16.76 12.26
C LYS A 97 2.32 -16.11 12.96
N GLU A 98 3.17 -15.37 12.23
CA GLU A 98 4.42 -14.85 12.77
C GLU A 98 4.65 -13.35 12.56
N GLY A 99 3.88 -12.72 11.65
CA GLY A 99 4.04 -11.30 11.32
C GLY A 99 3.74 -10.38 12.50
N ASN A 100 4.60 -9.40 12.74
CA ASN A 100 4.36 -8.33 13.72
C ASN A 100 3.81 -7.06 13.06
N LEU A 101 4.15 -6.83 11.79
CA LEU A 101 3.71 -5.71 10.98
C LEU A 101 3.24 -6.23 9.61
N PHE A 102 2.02 -5.91 9.23
CA PHE A 102 1.43 -6.28 7.95
C PHE A 102 1.17 -5.04 7.12
N VAL A 103 1.62 -5.05 5.86
CA VAL A 103 1.47 -3.93 4.93
C VAL A 103 0.84 -4.43 3.65
N THR A 104 -0.38 -4.01 3.33
CA THR A 104 -1.02 -4.33 2.06
C THR A 104 -0.65 -3.31 0.99
N THR A 105 -0.33 -3.79 -0.22
CA THR A 105 0.28 -2.99 -1.30
C THR A 105 -0.26 -3.34 -2.69
N THR A 106 -1.37 -4.09 -2.76
CA THR A 106 -1.79 -4.75 -4.01
C THR A 106 -2.67 -3.89 -4.91
N GLY A 107 -3.35 -2.88 -4.35
CA GLY A 107 -4.40 -2.14 -5.07
C GLY A 107 -5.62 -3.03 -5.43
N ASN A 108 -5.82 -4.11 -4.70
CA ASN A 108 -6.94 -5.03 -4.86
C ASN A 108 -7.82 -5.01 -3.61
N LYS A 109 -8.54 -6.06 -3.32
CA LYS A 109 -9.40 -6.21 -2.14
C LYS A 109 -9.17 -7.56 -1.49
N ASP A 110 -9.65 -7.71 -0.26
CA ASP A 110 -9.72 -8.99 0.45
C ASP A 110 -8.36 -9.69 0.60
N ILE A 111 -7.31 -8.92 0.88
CA ILE A 111 -5.94 -9.45 1.04
C ILE A 111 -5.73 -9.99 2.45
N ILE A 112 -6.14 -9.24 3.47
CA ILE A 112 -6.12 -9.68 4.87
C ILE A 112 -7.56 -9.82 5.34
N LEU A 113 -8.00 -11.07 5.43
CA LEU A 113 -9.35 -11.42 5.86
C LEU A 113 -9.43 -11.63 7.38
N GLY A 114 -10.65 -11.64 7.92
CA GLY A 114 -10.90 -11.92 9.32
C GLY A 114 -10.32 -13.25 9.80
N GLU A 115 -10.27 -14.27 8.95
CA GLU A 115 -9.64 -15.57 9.26
C GLU A 115 -8.13 -15.45 9.47
N HIS A 116 -7.43 -14.62 8.69
CA HIS A 116 -6.00 -14.35 8.90
C HIS A 116 -5.77 -13.58 10.20
N ILE A 117 -6.59 -12.56 10.47
CA ILE A 117 -6.49 -11.70 11.67
C ILE A 117 -6.60 -12.52 12.96
N LYS A 118 -7.46 -13.54 12.98
CA LYS A 118 -7.62 -14.45 14.15
C LYS A 118 -6.35 -15.19 14.52
N HIS A 119 -5.44 -15.42 13.59
CA HIS A 119 -4.21 -16.18 13.79
C HIS A 119 -2.98 -15.31 14.06
N MET A 120 -3.10 -13.99 13.92
CA MET A 120 -1.99 -13.06 14.11
C MET A 120 -1.49 -13.03 15.55
N PRO A 121 -0.19 -12.77 15.75
CA PRO A 121 0.38 -12.54 17.08
C PRO A 121 -0.32 -11.37 17.81
N ASN A 122 -0.21 -11.36 19.14
CA ASN A 122 -0.73 -10.25 19.94
C ASN A 122 -0.08 -8.93 19.55
N ASP A 123 -0.89 -7.86 19.46
CA ASP A 123 -0.48 -6.52 19.06
C ASP A 123 0.15 -6.45 17.65
N ALA A 124 -0.21 -7.37 16.75
CA ALA A 124 0.15 -7.26 15.34
C ALA A 124 -0.40 -5.95 14.76
N ILE A 125 0.44 -5.21 14.05
CA ILE A 125 0.11 -3.93 13.43
C ILE A 125 -0.25 -4.17 11.97
N LEU A 126 -1.42 -3.68 11.54
CA LEU A 126 -1.90 -3.77 10.18
C LEU A 126 -2.03 -2.37 9.58
N CYS A 127 -1.47 -2.18 8.41
CA CYS A 127 -1.61 -0.95 7.65
C CYS A 127 -1.71 -1.22 6.14
N ASN A 128 -2.35 -0.31 5.45
CA ASN A 128 -2.49 -0.34 4.01
C ASN A 128 -1.75 0.85 3.38
N ILE A 129 -1.05 0.63 2.29
CA ILE A 129 -0.48 1.67 1.43
C ILE A 129 -0.88 1.47 -0.03
N GLY A 130 -1.65 0.41 -0.32
CA GLY A 130 -2.33 0.23 -1.59
C GLY A 130 -3.49 1.22 -1.76
N HIS A 131 -4.01 1.33 -2.97
CA HIS A 131 -5.00 2.37 -3.30
C HIS A 131 -6.33 2.22 -2.58
N PHE A 132 -6.79 0.99 -2.33
CA PHE A 132 -8.11 0.73 -1.76
C PHE A 132 -8.04 0.35 -0.27
N ASP A 133 -8.94 0.92 0.52
CA ASP A 133 -9.12 0.62 1.94
C ASP A 133 -9.79 -0.75 2.21
N THR A 134 -10.19 -1.44 1.16
CA THR A 134 -10.79 -2.78 1.18
C THR A 134 -9.75 -3.92 1.15
N GLU A 135 -8.46 -3.62 1.16
CA GLU A 135 -7.41 -4.63 1.21
C GLU A 135 -7.37 -5.35 2.57
N ILE A 136 -7.71 -4.65 3.66
CA ILE A 136 -7.85 -5.20 5.01
C ILE A 136 -9.32 -5.24 5.39
N ASP A 137 -9.80 -6.39 5.83
CA ASP A 137 -11.21 -6.59 6.22
C ASP A 137 -11.51 -5.93 7.58
N VAL A 138 -11.44 -4.60 7.62
CA VAL A 138 -11.81 -3.81 8.80
C VAL A 138 -13.31 -3.93 9.08
N ALA A 139 -14.13 -4.12 8.05
CA ALA A 139 -15.57 -4.29 8.19
C ALA A 139 -15.90 -5.53 9.04
N TRP A 140 -15.15 -6.63 8.86
CA TRP A 140 -15.29 -7.81 9.70
C TRP A 140 -14.95 -7.50 11.17
N LEU A 141 -13.88 -6.74 11.45
CA LEU A 141 -13.54 -6.34 12.83
C LEU A 141 -14.65 -5.50 13.47
N GLU A 142 -15.19 -4.53 12.74
CA GLU A 142 -16.32 -3.71 13.22
C GLU A 142 -17.57 -4.57 13.49
N GLN A 143 -17.83 -5.58 12.66
CA GLN A 143 -18.91 -6.54 12.92
C GLN A 143 -18.65 -7.36 14.18
N GLN A 144 -17.41 -7.81 14.44
CA GLN A 144 -17.07 -8.52 15.68
C GLN A 144 -17.24 -7.62 16.92
N VAL A 145 -17.01 -6.31 16.77
CA VAL A 145 -17.30 -5.34 17.84
C VAL A 145 -18.81 -5.23 18.07
N ALA A 146 -19.60 -5.09 17.01
CA ALA A 146 -21.07 -5.06 17.11
C ALA A 146 -21.65 -6.34 17.72
N ASP A 147 -21.08 -7.49 17.39
CA ASP A 147 -21.44 -8.80 17.96
C ASP A 147 -20.99 -8.96 19.44
N GLY A 148 -20.26 -7.99 19.98
CA GLY A 148 -19.75 -8.02 21.34
C GLY A 148 -18.60 -9.02 21.60
N LYS A 149 -17.97 -9.57 20.54
CA LYS A 149 -16.86 -10.53 20.62
C LYS A 149 -15.47 -9.86 20.72
N VAL A 150 -15.37 -8.63 20.21
CA VAL A 150 -14.18 -7.80 20.20
C VAL A 150 -14.49 -6.48 20.88
N THR A 151 -13.52 -5.91 21.60
CA THR A 151 -13.57 -4.52 22.06
C THR A 151 -12.69 -3.67 21.18
N LYS A 152 -13.12 -2.44 20.93
CA LYS A 152 -12.35 -1.45 20.17
C LYS A 152 -11.95 -0.31 21.08
N ASP A 153 -10.65 0.00 21.09
CA ASP A 153 -10.07 1.14 21.79
C ASP A 153 -9.42 2.07 20.75
N GLU A 154 -9.87 3.32 20.68
CA GLU A 154 -9.25 4.35 19.86
C GLU A 154 -8.01 4.90 20.58
N ILE A 155 -6.81 4.39 20.24
CA ILE A 155 -5.55 4.81 20.87
C ILE A 155 -5.21 6.25 20.49
N LYS A 156 -5.44 6.61 19.21
CA LYS A 156 -5.34 7.97 18.71
C LYS A 156 -6.60 8.30 17.93
N ALA A 157 -7.49 9.04 18.58
CA ALA A 157 -8.69 9.59 17.94
C ALA A 157 -8.32 10.88 17.22
N ALA A 158 -7.85 10.79 15.98
CA ALA A 158 -7.50 11.96 15.19
C ALA A 158 -7.96 11.78 13.74
N ASP A 159 -8.25 12.88 13.05
CA ASP A 159 -8.52 12.87 11.61
C ASP A 159 -7.27 12.41 10.82
N ILE A 160 -6.09 12.71 11.36
CA ILE A 160 -4.79 12.25 10.87
C ILE A 160 -4.11 11.44 11.98
N GLY A 161 -3.69 10.21 11.65
CA GLY A 161 -2.99 9.33 12.59
C GLY A 161 -3.90 8.46 13.45
N ALA A 162 -5.12 8.18 12.99
CA ALA A 162 -6.01 7.25 13.68
C ALA A 162 -5.33 5.89 13.92
N VAL A 163 -5.38 5.42 15.16
CA VAL A 163 -4.86 4.11 15.57
C VAL A 163 -5.91 3.45 16.45
N ASP A 164 -6.45 2.36 15.96
CA ASP A 164 -7.48 1.58 16.64
C ASP A 164 -6.92 0.23 17.06
N ARG A 165 -7.14 -0.16 18.31
CA ARG A 165 -6.83 -1.49 18.83
C ARG A 165 -8.13 -2.30 18.94
N TYR A 166 -8.11 -3.50 18.39
CA TYR A 166 -9.20 -4.47 18.46
C TYR A 166 -8.78 -5.65 19.33
N THR A 167 -9.41 -5.85 20.48
CA THR A 167 -9.05 -6.91 21.43
C THR A 167 -10.13 -8.00 21.45
N PHE A 168 -9.72 -9.23 21.16
CA PHE A 168 -10.60 -10.41 21.16
C PHE A 168 -10.88 -10.87 22.59
N LYS A 169 -12.15 -10.91 23.01
CA LYS A 169 -12.56 -11.30 24.36
C LYS A 169 -12.28 -12.77 24.66
N GLU A 170 -12.24 -13.61 23.64
CA GLU A 170 -12.03 -15.05 23.77
C GLU A 170 -10.65 -15.38 24.35
N ASN A 171 -9.61 -14.65 23.94
CA ASN A 171 -8.23 -14.99 24.30
C ASN A 171 -7.38 -13.79 24.75
N GLY A 172 -7.95 -12.58 24.77
CA GLY A 172 -7.27 -11.35 25.16
C GLY A 172 -6.24 -10.82 24.16
N ARG A 173 -6.05 -11.49 23.01
CA ARG A 173 -5.14 -11.00 21.94
C ARG A 173 -5.75 -9.78 21.27
N SER A 174 -4.90 -8.92 20.77
CA SER A 174 -5.29 -7.72 20.03
C SER A 174 -4.54 -7.56 18.73
N VAL A 175 -5.13 -6.80 17.82
CA VAL A 175 -4.50 -6.26 16.62
C VAL A 175 -4.67 -4.75 16.56
N ILE A 176 -3.75 -4.07 15.90
CA ILE A 176 -3.72 -2.61 15.81
C ILE A 176 -3.88 -2.23 14.34
N ILE A 177 -4.92 -1.45 14.02
CA ILE A 177 -5.21 -0.97 12.68
C ILE A 177 -4.78 0.49 12.56
N LEU A 178 -3.93 0.80 11.58
CA LEU A 178 -3.51 2.17 11.30
C LEU A 178 -4.42 2.81 10.23
N ALA A 179 -4.74 4.09 10.43
CA ALA A 179 -5.53 4.91 9.51
C ALA A 179 -6.90 4.29 9.14
N LYS A 180 -7.45 3.41 9.99
CA LYS A 180 -8.71 2.67 9.73
C LYS A 180 -8.67 1.84 8.44
N GLY A 181 -7.51 1.31 8.06
CA GLY A 181 -7.28 0.56 6.81
C GLY A 181 -7.08 1.43 5.56
N ARG A 182 -7.17 2.76 5.67
CA ARG A 182 -6.85 3.69 4.57
C ARG A 182 -5.34 3.82 4.39
N LEU A 183 -4.92 4.54 3.34
CA LEU A 183 -3.50 4.74 3.03
C LEU A 183 -2.74 5.31 4.23
N VAL A 184 -1.84 4.53 4.80
CA VAL A 184 -1.10 4.88 6.03
C VAL A 184 -0.21 6.10 5.86
N ASN A 185 0.40 6.27 4.69
CA ASN A 185 1.26 7.40 4.39
C ASN A 185 0.51 8.74 4.32
N LEU A 186 -0.76 8.73 3.95
CA LEU A 186 -1.63 9.92 3.96
C LEU A 186 -2.41 10.03 5.28
N GLY A 187 -2.90 8.90 5.81
CA GLY A 187 -3.69 8.88 7.03
C GLY A 187 -2.88 9.10 8.31
N CYS A 188 -1.59 8.77 8.32
CA CYS A 188 -0.72 8.89 9.49
C CYS A 188 0.49 9.80 9.30
N ALA A 189 0.76 10.25 8.07
CA ALA A 189 1.90 11.11 7.74
C ALA A 189 1.54 12.14 6.66
N THR A 190 2.52 12.63 5.94
CA THR A 190 2.37 13.73 4.96
C THR A 190 2.38 13.27 3.50
N GLY A 191 2.32 11.95 3.25
CA GLY A 191 2.38 11.37 1.92
C GLY A 191 3.81 11.27 1.35
N HIS A 192 3.90 11.21 0.03
CA HIS A 192 5.19 11.13 -0.65
C HIS A 192 5.95 12.47 -0.63
N PRO A 193 7.29 12.45 -0.70
CA PRO A 193 8.11 13.64 -0.83
C PRO A 193 7.76 14.46 -2.08
N SER A 194 7.85 15.79 -1.96
CA SER A 194 7.49 16.72 -3.05
C SER A 194 8.27 16.48 -4.33
N PHE A 195 9.54 16.06 -4.23
CA PHE A 195 10.36 15.75 -5.40
C PHE A 195 9.74 14.62 -6.24
N VAL A 196 9.41 13.49 -5.62
CA VAL A 196 8.81 12.38 -6.36
C VAL A 196 7.39 12.69 -6.85
N MET A 197 6.65 13.51 -6.10
CA MET A 197 5.33 13.97 -6.56
C MET A 197 5.43 14.92 -7.75
N SER A 198 6.51 15.69 -7.87
CA SER A 198 6.71 16.57 -9.03
C SER A 198 6.80 15.78 -10.34
N THR A 199 7.41 14.59 -10.33
CA THR A 199 7.45 13.74 -11.53
C THR A 199 6.05 13.28 -11.95
N SER A 200 5.22 12.89 -10.97
CA SER A 200 3.82 12.49 -11.22
C SER A 200 2.98 13.64 -11.78
N PHE A 201 3.12 14.84 -11.21
CA PHE A 201 2.36 16.01 -11.67
C PHE A 201 2.82 16.50 -13.02
N THR A 202 4.13 16.49 -13.32
CA THR A 202 4.66 16.84 -14.64
C THR A 202 4.13 15.91 -15.71
N ASN A 203 4.11 14.59 -15.47
CA ASN A 203 3.49 13.63 -16.37
C ASN A 203 2.03 13.96 -16.69
N GLN A 204 1.24 14.32 -15.64
CA GLN A 204 -0.17 14.69 -15.83
C GLN A 204 -0.32 15.95 -16.69
N VAL A 205 0.52 16.95 -16.49
CA VAL A 205 0.50 18.20 -17.28
C VAL A 205 0.90 17.93 -18.72
N LEU A 206 2.00 17.21 -18.94
CA LEU A 206 2.48 16.87 -20.29
C LEU A 206 1.45 16.03 -21.06
N ALA A 207 0.80 15.07 -20.41
CA ALA A 207 -0.25 14.27 -21.04
C ALA A 207 -1.46 15.13 -21.46
N GLN A 208 -1.87 16.10 -20.63
CA GLN A 208 -2.94 17.03 -20.99
C GLN A 208 -2.53 17.94 -22.15
N MET A 209 -1.31 18.46 -22.14
CA MET A 209 -0.79 19.29 -23.23
C MET A 209 -0.71 18.52 -24.55
N GLU A 210 -0.27 17.26 -24.49
CA GLU A 210 -0.18 16.37 -25.65
C GLU A 210 -1.57 16.11 -26.27
N LEU A 211 -2.56 15.72 -25.44
CA LEU A 211 -3.93 15.52 -25.91
C LEU A 211 -4.53 16.81 -26.49
N TRP A 212 -4.32 17.95 -25.83
CA TRP A 212 -4.84 19.22 -26.29
C TRP A 212 -4.23 19.68 -27.61
N SER A 213 -2.93 19.50 -27.79
CA SER A 213 -2.22 19.88 -29.02
C SER A 213 -2.66 19.04 -30.22
N ASN A 214 -3.07 17.81 -29.99
CA ASN A 214 -3.52 16.89 -31.03
C ASN A 214 -5.04 16.76 -31.15
N ARG A 215 -5.82 17.59 -30.46
CA ARG A 215 -7.29 17.47 -30.37
C ARG A 215 -8.04 17.59 -31.70
N GLU A 216 -7.44 18.23 -32.70
CA GLU A 216 -8.02 18.44 -34.03
C GLU A 216 -7.42 17.53 -35.09
N THR A 217 -6.67 16.50 -34.66
CA THR A 217 -6.02 15.54 -35.53
C THR A 217 -6.55 14.12 -35.23
N ASP A 218 -6.29 13.20 -36.14
CA ASP A 218 -6.63 11.78 -35.93
C ASP A 218 -5.49 11.01 -35.23
N HIS A 219 -4.59 11.72 -34.50
CA HIS A 219 -3.43 11.11 -33.84
C HIS A 219 -3.83 10.17 -32.70
N TYR A 220 -4.82 10.55 -31.90
CA TYR A 220 -5.33 9.76 -30.80
C TYR A 220 -6.77 9.33 -31.05
N SER A 221 -6.99 8.02 -31.20
CA SER A 221 -8.33 7.43 -31.18
C SER A 221 -8.97 7.50 -29.78
N VAL A 222 -10.28 7.28 -29.71
CA VAL A 222 -10.99 7.16 -28.40
C VAL A 222 -10.62 5.82 -27.77
N ASP A 223 -9.46 5.81 -27.09
CA ASP A 223 -8.88 4.66 -26.42
C ASP A 223 -7.94 5.13 -25.30
N ILE A 224 -7.34 4.19 -24.57
CA ILE A 224 -6.30 4.45 -23.56
C ILE A 224 -4.93 4.36 -24.23
N HIS A 225 -4.18 5.43 -24.16
CA HIS A 225 -2.82 5.55 -24.73
C HIS A 225 -1.77 5.64 -23.62
N MET A 226 -0.53 5.31 -23.95
CA MET A 226 0.63 5.59 -23.11
C MET A 226 1.19 6.97 -23.47
N ILE A 227 1.79 7.65 -22.49
CA ILE A 227 2.52 8.88 -22.76
C ILE A 227 3.68 8.59 -23.71
N PRO A 228 3.92 9.42 -24.76
CA PRO A 228 5.08 9.26 -25.63
C PRO A 228 6.38 9.27 -24.83
N LYS A 229 7.27 8.31 -25.11
CA LYS A 229 8.54 8.17 -24.38
C LYS A 229 9.34 9.47 -24.30
N LYS A 230 9.32 10.27 -25.38
CA LYS A 230 10.00 11.58 -25.41
C LYS A 230 9.49 12.52 -24.30
N LEU A 231 8.19 12.54 -24.05
CA LEU A 231 7.60 13.36 -22.99
C LEU A 231 7.91 12.80 -21.60
N ASP A 232 7.92 11.47 -21.45
CA ASP A 232 8.33 10.82 -20.20
C ASP A 232 9.81 11.12 -19.86
N GLU A 233 10.67 11.31 -20.89
CA GLU A 233 12.07 11.71 -20.73
C GLU A 233 12.27 13.21 -20.41
N GLU A 234 11.26 14.04 -20.63
CA GLU A 234 11.28 15.48 -20.30
C GLU A 234 10.94 15.75 -18.81
N VAL A 235 10.38 14.77 -18.12
CA VAL A 235 10.00 14.86 -16.69
C VAL A 235 11.24 14.91 -15.80
#